data_f4c9da60ead957a6bd72b0406ae2e9bb
#
_entry.id   f4c9da60ead957a6bd72b0406ae2e9bb
#
_cell.length_a   1.000
_cell.length_b   1.000
_cell.length_c   1.000
_cell.angle_alpha   90.00
_cell.angle_beta   90.00
_cell.angle_gamma   90.00
#
_symmetry.space_group_name_H-M   'P 1'
#
loop_
_entity.id
_entity.type
_entity.pdbx_description
1 polymer ?
#
loop_
_entity_poly.entity_id
_entity_poly.type
_entity_poly.pdbx_seq_one_letter_code
_entity_poly.pdbx_strand_id
1 'polypeptide(L)'
;MPSHIDAIEKVLKHEGGFVDHIADKGGATNYGITQKVYEEFVKRPVTKEEMKLMPKGNAIAIYKKNYWDRVKGDSIKDYAVAFLIFDAAVNSGVSAAIKTAQKILGVNPDGVAGTEFLKRLNNFNSKKFTEDYLQAREDFYKAIVAKNPSQQVFIKGWLNRVKDNLTYASKWVGTPVGKVTVGIAGFLLIGAVGFFLYRMFKKK
;
A
#
# COMPACT_ATOMS: atom_id res chain seq x y z
N MET A 1 20.99 -4.77 -4.27
CA MET A 1 19.90 -3.80 -4.45
C MET A 1 18.65 -4.34 -3.80
N PRO A 2 17.80 -3.51 -3.19
CA PRO A 2 16.55 -3.98 -2.60
C PRO A 2 15.63 -4.57 -3.67
N SER A 3 14.78 -5.50 -3.25
CA SER A 3 13.92 -6.30 -4.11
C SER A 3 12.44 -6.13 -3.75
N HIS A 4 11.54 -6.74 -4.52
CA HIS A 4 10.13 -6.83 -4.14
C HIS A 4 9.94 -7.50 -2.76
N ILE A 5 10.84 -8.41 -2.36
CA ILE A 5 10.77 -9.06 -1.05
C ILE A 5 10.93 -8.02 0.06
N ASP A 6 11.92 -7.12 -0.04
CA ASP A 6 12.16 -6.07 0.96
C ASP A 6 10.96 -5.12 1.07
N ALA A 7 10.35 -4.76 -0.07
CA ALA A 7 9.15 -3.93 -0.10
C ALA A 7 7.96 -4.63 0.56
N ILE A 8 7.72 -5.90 0.23
CA ILE A 8 6.61 -6.68 0.77
C ILE A 8 6.81 -6.92 2.27
N GLU A 9 8.00 -7.28 2.70
CA GLU A 9 8.30 -7.47 4.13
C GLU A 9 8.09 -6.19 4.94
N LYS A 10 8.45 -5.02 4.38
CA LYS A 10 8.17 -3.72 5.02
C LYS A 10 6.67 -3.50 5.18
N VAL A 11 5.85 -3.84 4.18
CA VAL A 11 4.39 -3.72 4.23
C VAL A 11 3.79 -4.72 5.22
N LEU A 12 4.21 -5.98 5.18
CA LEU A 12 3.70 -7.03 6.09
C LEU A 12 3.89 -6.70 7.58
N LYS A 13 4.89 -5.88 7.93
CA LYS A 13 5.07 -5.38 9.32
C LYS A 13 3.92 -4.46 9.78
N HIS A 14 3.20 -3.85 8.84
CA HIS A 14 2.05 -2.99 9.13
C HIS A 14 0.71 -3.74 9.11
N GLU A 15 0.63 -4.90 8.44
CA GLU A 15 -0.65 -5.60 8.22
C GLU A 15 -1.08 -6.49 9.40
N GLY A 16 -0.21 -6.70 10.38
CA GLY A 16 -0.52 -7.49 11.59
C GLY A 16 -0.46 -9.00 11.38
N GLY A 17 -0.77 -9.74 12.45
CA GLY A 17 -0.79 -11.20 12.49
C GLY A 17 -2.16 -11.80 12.20
N PHE A 18 -2.35 -13.03 12.70
CA PHE A 18 -3.61 -13.75 12.60
C PHE A 18 -4.73 -13.06 13.41
N VAL A 19 -5.88 -12.86 12.76
CA VAL A 19 -7.11 -12.33 13.39
C VAL A 19 -8.28 -13.21 12.93
N ASP A 20 -9.07 -13.68 13.90
CA ASP A 20 -10.33 -14.40 13.66
C ASP A 20 -11.44 -13.68 14.43
N HIS A 21 -12.17 -12.81 13.76
CA HIS A 21 -13.27 -12.08 14.38
C HIS A 21 -14.60 -12.70 13.96
N ILE A 22 -15.39 -13.17 14.91
CA ILE A 22 -16.72 -13.81 14.70
C ILE A 22 -17.67 -12.91 13.89
N ALA A 23 -17.52 -11.60 13.98
CA ALA A 23 -18.32 -10.62 13.23
C ALA A 23 -17.82 -10.40 11.80
N ASP A 24 -16.69 -10.97 11.39
CA ASP A 24 -16.13 -10.74 10.06
C ASP A 24 -16.63 -11.78 9.05
N LYS A 25 -17.58 -11.36 8.20
CA LYS A 25 -18.11 -12.20 7.11
C LYS A 25 -17.05 -12.67 6.10
N GLY A 26 -15.80 -12.21 6.22
CA GLY A 26 -14.68 -12.59 5.37
C GLY A 26 -13.85 -13.77 5.87
N GLY A 27 -14.18 -14.34 7.04
CA GLY A 27 -13.40 -15.42 7.68
C GLY A 27 -12.11 -14.94 8.33
N ALA A 28 -11.26 -15.88 8.73
CA ALA A 28 -9.96 -15.59 9.35
C ALA A 28 -9.06 -14.81 8.39
N THR A 29 -8.20 -13.98 8.96
CA THR A 29 -7.23 -13.15 8.22
C THR A 29 -5.85 -13.35 8.82
N ASN A 30 -4.81 -13.50 7.99
CA ASN A 30 -3.42 -13.51 8.43
C ASN A 30 -2.57 -12.69 7.45
N TYR A 31 -1.60 -11.92 7.95
CA TYR A 31 -0.81 -10.99 7.13
C TYR A 31 -1.68 -10.05 6.26
N GLY A 32 -2.87 -9.64 6.71
CA GLY A 32 -3.80 -8.87 5.89
C GLY A 32 -4.48 -9.64 4.74
N ILE A 33 -4.24 -10.96 4.65
CA ILE A 33 -4.80 -11.85 3.61
C ILE A 33 -6.01 -12.58 4.19
N THR A 34 -7.18 -12.44 3.55
CA THR A 34 -8.38 -13.18 3.96
C THR A 34 -8.29 -14.65 3.60
N GLN A 35 -9.01 -15.49 4.33
CA GLN A 35 -9.12 -16.92 4.04
C GLN A 35 -9.49 -17.17 2.58
N LYS A 36 -10.46 -16.44 2.04
CA LYS A 36 -10.86 -16.55 0.63
C LYS A 36 -9.71 -16.30 -0.35
N VAL A 37 -8.92 -15.26 -0.14
CA VAL A 37 -7.76 -14.95 -1.00
C VAL A 37 -6.69 -16.03 -0.90
N TYR A 38 -6.51 -16.60 0.29
CA TYR A 38 -5.56 -17.69 0.48
C TYR A 38 -6.05 -18.99 -0.17
N GLU A 39 -7.36 -19.33 -0.07
CA GLU A 39 -7.97 -20.47 -0.77
C GLU A 39 -7.83 -20.34 -2.30
N GLU A 40 -8.08 -19.15 -2.85
CA GLU A 40 -7.87 -18.88 -4.29
C GLU A 40 -6.40 -19.08 -4.71
N PHE A 41 -5.45 -18.78 -3.82
CA PHE A 41 -4.02 -18.97 -4.07
C PHE A 41 -3.61 -20.44 -4.04
N VAL A 42 -4.01 -21.18 -2.99
CA VAL A 42 -3.66 -22.61 -2.85
C VAL A 42 -4.59 -23.54 -3.63
N LYS A 43 -5.66 -23.01 -4.24
CA LYS A 43 -6.67 -23.71 -5.05
C LYS A 43 -7.39 -24.84 -4.31
N ARG A 44 -7.63 -24.65 -3.03
CA ARG A 44 -8.41 -25.57 -2.19
C ARG A 44 -8.97 -24.82 -0.97
N PRO A 45 -10.03 -25.34 -0.33
CA PRO A 45 -10.46 -24.85 0.98
C PRO A 45 -9.32 -24.92 2.01
N VAL A 46 -9.32 -24.00 2.96
CA VAL A 46 -8.37 -23.92 4.08
C VAL A 46 -9.11 -23.78 5.40
N THR A 47 -8.60 -24.42 6.45
CA THR A 47 -9.10 -24.26 7.81
C THR A 47 -8.57 -22.98 8.46
N LYS A 48 -9.15 -22.58 9.60
CA LYS A 48 -8.65 -21.45 10.40
C LYS A 48 -7.25 -21.71 10.94
N GLU A 49 -6.97 -22.94 11.32
CA GLU A 49 -5.66 -23.41 11.78
C GLU A 49 -4.61 -23.25 10.67
N GLU A 50 -4.95 -23.65 9.45
CA GLU A 50 -4.07 -23.46 8.29
C GLU A 50 -3.86 -21.95 7.99
N MET A 51 -4.89 -21.12 8.14
CA MET A 51 -4.75 -19.66 8.04
C MET A 51 -3.77 -19.11 9.07
N LYS A 52 -3.86 -19.57 10.33
CA LYS A 52 -2.94 -19.18 11.40
C LYS A 52 -1.51 -19.59 11.10
N LEU A 53 -1.32 -20.74 10.49
CA LEU A 53 -0.03 -21.33 10.13
C LEU A 53 0.44 -20.96 8.71
N MET A 54 -0.22 -20.01 8.04
CA MET A 54 0.14 -19.59 6.67
C MET A 54 1.64 -19.28 6.59
N PRO A 55 2.39 -19.97 5.69
CA PRO A 55 3.80 -19.66 5.49
C PRO A 55 3.98 -18.22 4.99
N LYS A 56 4.93 -17.48 5.58
CA LYS A 56 5.26 -16.11 5.16
C LYS A 56 5.59 -16.02 3.66
N GLY A 57 6.22 -17.06 3.10
CA GLY A 57 6.49 -17.15 1.66
C GLY A 57 5.23 -17.09 0.80
N ASN A 58 4.12 -17.72 1.25
CA ASN A 58 2.84 -17.64 0.56
C ASN A 58 2.26 -16.22 0.61
N ALA A 59 2.37 -15.56 1.76
CA ALA A 59 1.96 -14.15 1.88
C ALA A 59 2.77 -13.28 0.91
N ILE A 60 4.09 -13.43 0.85
CA ILE A 60 4.96 -12.70 -0.09
C ILE A 60 4.52 -12.95 -1.54
N ALA A 61 4.28 -14.20 -1.92
CA ALA A 61 3.85 -14.55 -3.29
C ALA A 61 2.49 -13.91 -3.66
N ILE A 62 1.54 -13.90 -2.71
CA ILE A 62 0.21 -13.27 -2.88
C ILE A 62 0.36 -11.76 -3.06
N TYR A 63 1.14 -11.09 -2.22
CA TYR A 63 1.37 -9.63 -2.33
C TYR A 63 2.10 -9.26 -3.61
N LYS A 64 3.10 -10.07 -4.01
CA LYS A 64 3.76 -9.88 -5.30
C LYS A 64 2.77 -9.93 -6.44
N LYS A 65 2.01 -11.02 -6.57
CA LYS A 65 1.03 -11.22 -7.65
C LYS A 65 -0.06 -10.16 -7.67
N ASN A 66 -0.65 -9.84 -6.50
CA ASN A 66 -1.86 -9.03 -6.43
C ASN A 66 -1.57 -7.52 -6.45
N TYR A 67 -0.35 -7.09 -6.12
CA TYR A 67 -0.01 -5.67 -6.01
C TYR A 67 1.29 -5.31 -6.75
N TRP A 68 2.43 -5.94 -6.41
CA TRP A 68 3.72 -5.58 -6.98
C TRP A 68 3.77 -5.74 -8.50
N ASP A 69 3.35 -6.90 -8.99
CA ASP A 69 3.32 -7.18 -10.44
C ASP A 69 2.30 -6.29 -11.15
N ARG A 70 1.20 -5.95 -10.50
CA ARG A 70 0.16 -5.10 -11.08
C ARG A 70 0.56 -3.63 -11.20
N VAL A 71 1.40 -3.14 -10.30
CA VAL A 71 1.99 -1.80 -10.45
C VAL A 71 3.26 -1.82 -11.31
N LYS A 72 3.66 -2.99 -11.83
CA LYS A 72 4.89 -3.19 -12.62
C LYS A 72 6.14 -2.81 -11.82
N GLY A 73 6.20 -3.16 -10.54
CA GLY A 73 7.26 -2.77 -9.62
C GLY A 73 8.66 -3.07 -10.13
N ASP A 74 8.87 -4.25 -10.75
CA ASP A 74 10.17 -4.64 -11.32
C ASP A 74 10.58 -3.80 -12.55
N SER A 75 9.64 -3.08 -13.18
CA SER A 75 9.89 -2.20 -14.33
C SER A 75 10.14 -0.73 -13.93
N ILE A 76 10.01 -0.41 -12.65
CA ILE A 76 10.30 0.93 -12.11
C ILE A 76 11.76 0.98 -11.69
N LYS A 77 12.55 1.88 -12.28
CA LYS A 77 14.00 1.96 -12.07
C LYS A 77 14.38 2.34 -10.63
N ASP A 78 13.62 3.24 -10.03
CA ASP A 78 13.87 3.71 -8.67
C ASP A 78 13.07 2.89 -7.66
N TYR A 79 13.76 2.22 -6.77
CA TYR A 79 13.14 1.35 -5.78
C TYR A 79 12.25 2.11 -4.78
N ALA A 80 12.63 3.31 -4.37
CA ALA A 80 11.80 4.11 -3.46
C ALA A 80 10.45 4.45 -4.11
N VAL A 81 10.48 4.83 -5.38
CA VAL A 81 9.27 5.10 -6.19
C VAL A 81 8.42 3.85 -6.34
N ALA A 82 9.04 2.70 -6.69
CA ALA A 82 8.34 1.42 -6.79
C ALA A 82 7.66 1.03 -5.47
N PHE A 83 8.40 1.14 -4.36
CA PHE A 83 7.88 0.87 -3.01
C PHE A 83 6.68 1.75 -2.65
N LEU A 84 6.76 3.07 -2.91
CA LEU A 84 5.69 4.00 -2.57
C LEU A 84 4.39 3.72 -3.33
N ILE A 85 4.49 3.41 -4.63
CA ILE A 85 3.33 3.05 -5.45
C ILE A 85 2.77 1.69 -5.00
N PHE A 86 3.62 0.72 -4.69
CA PHE A 86 3.21 -0.58 -4.17
C PHE A 86 2.50 -0.47 -2.81
N ASP A 87 3.07 0.26 -1.84
CA ASP A 87 2.44 0.47 -0.54
C ASP A 87 1.07 1.15 -0.67
N ALA A 88 0.96 2.15 -1.57
CA ALA A 88 -0.31 2.77 -1.86
C ALA A 88 -1.31 1.80 -2.51
N ALA A 89 -0.84 0.90 -3.39
CA ALA A 89 -1.66 -0.12 -4.02
C ALA A 89 -2.23 -1.11 -3.00
N VAL A 90 -1.44 -1.53 -2.02
CA VAL A 90 -1.91 -2.37 -0.91
C VAL A 90 -2.96 -1.65 -0.08
N ASN A 91 -2.74 -0.38 0.24
CA ASN A 91 -3.57 0.38 1.15
C ASN A 91 -4.86 0.93 0.51
N SER A 92 -4.79 1.43 -0.72
CA SER A 92 -5.89 2.14 -1.39
C SER A 92 -6.36 1.46 -2.69
N GLY A 93 -5.75 0.34 -3.06
CA GLY A 93 -6.01 -0.39 -4.30
C GLY A 93 -5.11 0.05 -5.47
N VAL A 94 -4.81 -0.92 -6.34
CA VAL A 94 -3.87 -0.76 -7.47
C VAL A 94 -4.26 0.41 -8.38
N SER A 95 -5.52 0.49 -8.80
CA SER A 95 -5.97 1.53 -9.70
C SER A 95 -5.83 2.93 -9.10
N ALA A 96 -6.18 3.11 -7.82
CA ALA A 96 -6.05 4.40 -7.14
C ALA A 96 -4.59 4.83 -7.01
N ALA A 97 -3.70 3.90 -6.65
CA ALA A 97 -2.27 4.16 -6.53
C ALA A 97 -1.66 4.62 -7.87
N ILE A 98 -1.99 3.92 -8.96
CA ILE A 98 -1.51 4.27 -10.29
C ILE A 98 -2.09 5.62 -10.76
N LYS A 99 -3.40 5.86 -10.58
CA LYS A 99 -4.03 7.14 -10.95
C LYS A 99 -3.38 8.34 -10.24
N THR A 100 -3.02 8.17 -8.98
CA THR A 100 -2.30 9.22 -8.23
C THR A 100 -0.94 9.50 -8.89
N ALA A 101 -0.18 8.46 -9.22
CA ALA A 101 1.11 8.62 -9.90
C ALA A 101 0.95 9.24 -11.30
N GLN A 102 -0.04 8.81 -12.06
CA GLN A 102 -0.34 9.34 -13.39
C GLN A 102 -0.66 10.83 -13.39
N LYS A 103 -1.45 11.30 -12.41
CA LYS A 103 -1.75 12.73 -12.24
C LYS A 103 -0.48 13.55 -11.99
N ILE A 104 0.43 13.08 -11.15
CA ILE A 104 1.72 13.73 -10.87
C ILE A 104 2.57 13.83 -12.14
N LEU A 105 2.54 12.78 -12.96
CA LEU A 105 3.31 12.71 -14.21
C LEU A 105 2.67 13.48 -15.39
N GLY A 106 1.45 13.98 -15.23
CA GLY A 106 0.70 14.65 -16.30
C GLY A 106 0.30 13.70 -17.45
N VAL A 107 0.06 12.41 -17.14
CA VAL A 107 -0.46 11.43 -18.11
C VAL A 107 -1.91 11.06 -17.78
N ASN A 108 -2.62 10.48 -18.76
CA ASN A 108 -4.02 10.09 -18.57
C ASN A 108 -4.20 9.16 -17.35
N PRO A 109 -5.05 9.52 -16.35
CA PRO A 109 -5.21 8.74 -15.13
C PRO A 109 -6.21 7.58 -15.30
N ASP A 110 -5.89 6.61 -16.16
CA ASP A 110 -6.69 5.40 -16.39
C ASP A 110 -6.53 4.33 -15.28
N GLY A 111 -5.46 4.41 -14.48
CA GLY A 111 -5.17 3.47 -13.39
C GLY A 111 -4.47 2.19 -13.86
N VAL A 112 -3.85 2.21 -15.04
CA VAL A 112 -3.10 1.10 -15.62
C VAL A 112 -1.62 1.47 -15.71
N ALA A 113 -0.73 0.58 -15.25
CA ALA A 113 0.72 0.76 -15.39
C ALA A 113 1.18 0.36 -16.80
N GLY A 114 0.81 1.18 -17.79
CA GLY A 114 1.15 0.97 -19.22
C GLY A 114 2.54 1.50 -19.58
N THR A 115 2.91 1.33 -20.84
CA THR A 115 4.23 1.71 -21.36
C THR A 115 4.52 3.22 -21.23
N GLU A 116 3.54 4.06 -21.56
CA GLU A 116 3.68 5.52 -21.44
C GLU A 116 3.91 5.95 -19.98
N PHE A 117 3.09 5.43 -19.06
CA PHE A 117 3.25 5.66 -17.63
C PHE A 117 4.67 5.29 -17.15
N LEU A 118 5.15 4.08 -17.47
CA LEU A 118 6.48 3.62 -17.06
C LEU A 118 7.59 4.47 -17.68
N LYS A 119 7.46 4.85 -18.95
CA LYS A 119 8.41 5.75 -19.62
C LYS A 119 8.50 7.10 -18.93
N ARG A 120 7.37 7.71 -18.61
CA ARG A 120 7.31 9.01 -17.89
C ARG A 120 7.88 8.89 -16.48
N LEU A 121 7.45 7.87 -15.73
CA LEU A 121 7.89 7.63 -14.36
C LEU A 121 9.41 7.43 -14.26
N ASN A 122 9.97 6.59 -15.12
CA ASN A 122 11.39 6.25 -15.12
C ASN A 122 12.31 7.38 -15.62
N ASN A 123 11.76 8.45 -16.20
CA ASN A 123 12.48 9.67 -16.60
C ASN A 123 12.13 10.87 -15.72
N PHE A 124 11.26 10.70 -14.73
CA PHE A 124 10.92 11.77 -13.79
C PHE A 124 11.95 11.84 -12.65
N ASN A 125 12.10 13.00 -12.04
CA ASN A 125 12.97 13.13 -10.87
C ASN A 125 12.41 12.36 -9.68
N SER A 126 13.10 11.33 -9.23
CA SER A 126 12.64 10.42 -8.18
C SER A 126 12.38 11.12 -6.84
N LYS A 127 13.24 12.10 -6.48
CA LYS A 127 13.05 12.89 -5.25
C LYS A 127 11.75 13.69 -5.32
N LYS A 128 11.59 14.46 -6.40
CA LYS A 128 10.36 15.24 -6.59
C LYS A 128 9.12 14.34 -6.65
N PHE A 129 9.20 13.22 -7.35
CA PHE A 129 8.09 12.26 -7.38
C PHE A 129 7.75 11.75 -5.97
N THR A 130 8.74 11.39 -5.17
CA THR A 130 8.56 10.91 -3.79
C THR A 130 7.84 11.96 -2.95
N GLU A 131 8.27 13.22 -3.02
CA GLU A 131 7.65 14.33 -2.29
C GLU A 131 6.19 14.56 -2.73
N ASP A 132 5.96 14.69 -4.04
CA ASP A 132 4.63 14.92 -4.61
C ASP A 132 3.67 13.76 -4.32
N TYR A 133 4.17 12.51 -4.39
CA TYR A 133 3.34 11.32 -4.17
C TYR A 133 2.92 11.16 -2.70
N LEU A 134 3.82 11.42 -1.77
CA LEU A 134 3.51 11.38 -0.34
C LEU A 134 2.55 12.51 0.05
N GLN A 135 2.73 13.71 -0.52
CA GLN A 135 1.79 14.82 -0.32
C GLN A 135 0.41 14.48 -0.86
N ALA A 136 0.32 13.94 -2.07
CA ALA A 136 -0.96 13.52 -2.65
C ALA A 136 -1.68 12.44 -1.82
N ARG A 137 -0.93 11.53 -1.17
CA ARG A 137 -1.50 10.55 -0.26
C ARG A 137 -2.03 11.18 1.03
N GLU A 138 -1.32 12.14 1.59
CA GLU A 138 -1.79 12.89 2.75
C GLU A 138 -3.08 13.63 2.44
N ASP A 139 -3.11 14.35 1.31
CA ASP A 139 -4.29 15.10 0.86
C ASP A 139 -5.49 14.16 0.61
N PHE A 140 -5.24 12.99 0.03
CA PHE A 140 -6.26 11.96 -0.16
C PHE A 140 -6.90 11.52 1.17
N TYR A 141 -6.12 11.27 2.22
CA TYR A 141 -6.67 10.88 3.51
C TYR A 141 -7.42 12.03 4.19
N LYS A 142 -6.92 13.25 4.09
CA LYS A 142 -7.62 14.45 4.58
C LYS A 142 -8.97 14.64 3.87
N ALA A 143 -9.01 14.43 2.55
CA ALA A 143 -10.24 14.51 1.77
C ALA A 143 -11.27 13.42 2.16
N ILE A 144 -10.82 12.19 2.51
CA ILE A 144 -11.72 11.15 3.04
C ILE A 144 -12.40 11.63 4.32
N VAL A 145 -11.64 12.19 5.25
CA VAL A 145 -12.18 12.67 6.54
C VAL A 145 -13.09 13.87 6.33
N ALA A 146 -12.71 14.83 5.48
CA ALA A 146 -13.55 15.97 5.15
C ALA A 146 -14.91 15.57 4.56
N LYS A 147 -14.91 14.53 3.72
CA LYS A 147 -16.15 13.98 3.12
C LYS A 147 -16.95 13.11 4.10
N ASN A 148 -16.28 12.42 5.01
CA ASN A 148 -16.89 11.57 6.02
C ASN A 148 -16.18 11.72 7.37
N PRO A 149 -16.64 12.63 8.27
CA PRO A 149 -16.00 12.88 9.56
C PRO A 149 -15.89 11.67 10.49
N SER A 150 -16.71 10.62 10.31
CA SER A 150 -16.58 9.39 11.09
C SER A 150 -15.23 8.67 10.87
N GLN A 151 -14.54 8.98 9.76
CA GLN A 151 -13.21 8.44 9.44
C GLN A 151 -12.06 9.13 10.20
N GLN A 152 -12.36 10.18 10.98
CA GLN A 152 -11.37 10.91 11.79
C GLN A 152 -10.56 9.97 12.71
N VAL A 153 -11.16 8.90 13.19
CA VAL A 153 -10.49 7.92 14.07
C VAL A 153 -9.30 7.22 13.40
N PHE A 154 -9.27 7.17 12.06
CA PHE A 154 -8.23 6.48 11.28
C PHE A 154 -7.14 7.41 10.76
N ILE A 155 -7.39 8.73 10.68
CA ILE A 155 -6.48 9.69 10.02
C ILE A 155 -5.05 9.61 10.56
N LYS A 156 -4.91 9.47 11.87
CA LYS A 156 -3.62 9.40 12.54
C LYS A 156 -2.80 8.17 12.08
N GLY A 157 -3.43 7.01 11.99
CA GLY A 157 -2.78 5.80 11.49
C GLY A 157 -2.33 5.96 10.03
N TRP A 158 -3.17 6.57 9.21
CA TRP A 158 -2.85 6.83 7.80
C TRP A 158 -1.69 7.79 7.63
N LEU A 159 -1.67 8.90 8.37
CA LEU A 159 -0.59 9.87 8.31
C LEU A 159 0.72 9.32 8.89
N ASN A 160 0.66 8.49 9.94
CA ASN A 160 1.85 7.78 10.44
C ASN A 160 2.43 6.85 9.38
N ARG A 161 1.60 6.11 8.61
CA ARG A 161 2.07 5.28 7.49
C ARG A 161 2.75 6.11 6.40
N VAL A 162 2.21 7.29 6.07
CA VAL A 162 2.86 8.22 5.12
C VAL A 162 4.24 8.64 5.62
N LYS A 163 4.37 8.99 6.90
CA LYS A 163 5.64 9.36 7.53
C LYS A 163 6.64 8.20 7.56
N ASP A 164 6.18 7.00 7.90
CA ASP A 164 7.02 5.79 7.88
C ASP A 164 7.53 5.48 6.47
N ASN A 165 6.67 5.68 5.47
CA ASN A 165 7.03 5.50 4.07
C ASN A 165 8.05 6.54 3.60
N LEU A 166 7.92 7.80 4.05
CA LEU A 166 8.94 8.82 3.81
C LEU A 166 10.30 8.40 4.38
N THR A 167 10.32 7.96 5.65
CA THR A 167 11.54 7.52 6.34
C THR A 167 12.16 6.30 5.65
N TYR A 168 11.34 5.38 5.15
CA TYR A 168 11.84 4.20 4.44
C TYR A 168 12.36 4.56 3.05
N ALA A 169 11.60 5.32 2.26
CA ALA A 169 11.96 5.72 0.90
C ALA A 169 13.23 6.58 0.87
N SER A 170 13.41 7.49 1.85
CA SER A 170 14.57 8.39 1.91
C SER A 170 15.92 7.66 2.02
N LYS A 171 15.93 6.40 2.44
CA LYS A 171 17.15 5.58 2.45
C LYS A 171 17.66 5.23 1.05
N TRP A 172 16.79 5.30 0.05
CA TRP A 172 17.04 4.86 -1.31
C TRP A 172 17.04 5.99 -2.34
N VAL A 173 16.42 7.10 -2.03
CA VAL A 173 16.52 8.33 -2.83
C VAL A 173 17.84 8.99 -2.46
N GLY A 174 18.84 8.96 -3.32
CA GLY A 174 20.25 9.34 -3.07
C GLY A 174 20.54 10.76 -2.54
N THR A 175 19.52 11.49 -2.11
CA THR A 175 19.60 12.76 -1.38
C THR A 175 18.49 12.82 -0.34
N PRO A 176 18.70 13.47 0.84
CA PRO A 176 17.63 13.62 1.82
C PRO A 176 16.38 14.23 1.17
N VAL A 177 15.26 13.53 1.28
CA VAL A 177 13.95 14.08 0.89
C VAL A 177 13.69 15.27 1.81
N GLY A 178 13.37 16.43 1.25
CA GLY A 178 13.07 17.64 2.01
C GLY A 178 11.96 17.38 3.04
N LYS A 179 11.81 18.25 4.03
CA LYS A 179 10.77 18.12 5.04
C LYS A 179 9.39 18.11 4.38
N VAL A 180 8.86 16.91 4.12
CA VAL A 180 7.42 16.75 3.97
C VAL A 180 6.86 17.02 5.37
N THR A 181 6.24 18.18 5.55
CA THR A 181 5.67 18.58 6.84
C THR A 181 4.37 17.80 7.03
N VAL A 182 4.49 16.55 7.44
CA VAL A 182 3.34 15.76 7.88
C VAL A 182 2.90 16.35 9.21
N GLY A 183 1.86 17.16 9.21
CA GLY A 183 1.31 17.79 10.42
C GLY A 183 0.68 16.74 11.33
N ILE A 184 1.45 16.21 12.28
CA ILE A 184 0.97 15.23 13.25
C ILE A 184 1.20 15.77 14.67
N ALA A 185 0.11 16.07 15.36
CA ALA A 185 0.07 16.03 16.81
C ALA A 185 -0.20 14.58 17.24
N GLY A 186 0.74 14.06 18.01
CA GLY A 186 0.92 12.72 18.57
C GLY A 186 -0.23 11.72 18.76
N PHE A 187 0.12 10.48 18.74
CA PHE A 187 -0.16 9.25 19.53
C PHE A 187 -0.31 7.97 18.69
N LEU A 188 0.27 6.89 19.23
CA LEU A 188 0.30 5.54 18.68
C LEU A 188 -1.06 4.84 18.83
N LEU A 189 -1.52 4.20 17.73
CA LEU A 189 -2.32 2.97 17.78
C LEU A 189 -2.00 2.14 16.52
N ILE A 190 -1.50 0.94 16.75
CA ILE A 190 -1.13 -0.06 15.75
C ILE A 190 -2.33 -0.98 15.56
N GLY A 191 -2.69 -1.28 14.33
CA GLY A 191 -3.57 -2.39 14.02
C GLY A 191 -4.60 -2.15 12.91
N ALA A 192 -4.65 -3.04 11.93
CA ALA A 192 -5.78 -3.40 11.08
C ALA A 192 -6.32 -2.34 10.07
N VAL A 193 -5.55 -1.36 9.62
CA VAL A 193 -6.05 -0.29 8.74
C VAL A 193 -6.13 -0.68 7.26
N GLY A 194 -5.24 -1.55 6.79
CA GLY A 194 -5.20 -1.94 5.36
C GLY A 194 -6.44 -2.68 4.87
N PHE A 195 -7.01 -3.55 5.71
CA PHE A 195 -8.17 -4.37 5.37
C PHE A 195 -9.48 -3.57 5.25
N PHE A 196 -9.63 -2.51 6.05
CA PHE A 196 -10.87 -1.73 6.08
C PHE A 196 -11.06 -0.86 4.83
N LEU A 197 -9.98 -0.29 4.28
CA LEU A 197 -10.05 0.53 3.08
C LEU A 197 -10.38 -0.28 1.82
N TYR A 198 -9.81 -1.47 1.67
CA TYR A 198 -10.13 -2.38 0.55
C TYR A 198 -11.63 -2.68 0.48
N ARG A 199 -12.30 -2.83 1.62
CA ARG A 199 -13.73 -3.13 1.72
C ARG A 199 -14.62 -1.93 1.38
N MET A 200 -14.19 -0.69 1.65
CA MET A 200 -14.95 0.53 1.34
C MET A 200 -15.02 0.81 -0.16
N PHE A 201 -13.97 0.47 -0.93
CA PHE A 201 -13.91 0.72 -2.37
C PHE A 201 -14.48 -0.42 -3.22
N LYS A 202 -14.76 -1.59 -2.65
CA LYS A 202 -15.34 -2.75 -3.36
C LYS A 202 -16.88 -2.73 -3.43
N LYS A 203 -17.54 -1.74 -2.80
CA LYS A 203 -19.00 -1.52 -2.87
C LYS A 203 -19.36 -0.43 -3.89
N LYS A 204 -18.91 -0.57 -5.13
CA LYS A 204 -19.52 0.07 -6.30
C LYS A 204 -19.43 -0.89 -7.47
#